data_20ccfed66d7238ebfa2a7dab78565591
#
_entry.id   20ccfed66d7238ebfa2a7dab78565591
#
_cell.length_a   1.000
_cell.length_b   1.000
_cell.length_c   1.000
_cell.angle_alpha   90.00
_cell.angle_beta   90.00
_cell.angle_gamma   90.00
#
_symmetry.space_group_name_H-M   'P 1'
#
loop_
_entity.id
_entity.type
_entity.pdbx_description
1 polymer ?
#
loop_
_entity_poly.entity_id
_entity_poly.type
_entity_poly.pdbx_seq_one_letter_code
_entity_poly.pdbx_strand_id
1 'polypeptide(L)'
;MDSATKLFADRTLRLTLEVLDHRRPVAQLAAVAEPAVLSAVRTLVRADLAPGRTLGAAVLTRVDVVMVDAAAAEVCAAYDRGSRHFALAARITRTRAKGWRLSALRLF
;
A
#
# COMPACT_ATOMS: atom_id res chain seq x y z
N MET A 1 1.81 -16.31 -11.36
CA MET A 1 2.19 -15.51 -10.18
C MET A 1 2.17 -16.42 -8.97
N ASP A 2 3.16 -16.35 -8.14
CA ASP A 2 3.18 -17.16 -6.93
C ASP A 2 2.39 -16.52 -5.80
N SER A 3 2.01 -17.33 -4.82
CA SER A 3 1.22 -16.87 -3.68
C SER A 3 2.01 -15.93 -2.75
N ALA A 4 3.34 -16.00 -2.77
CA ALA A 4 4.18 -15.11 -1.96
C ALA A 4 4.11 -13.67 -2.44
N THR A 5 4.06 -13.43 -3.75
CA THR A 5 3.93 -12.10 -4.33
C THR A 5 2.59 -11.48 -3.95
N LYS A 6 1.50 -12.24 -4.09
CA LYS A 6 0.17 -11.76 -3.71
C LYS A 6 0.07 -11.51 -2.21
N LEU A 7 0.64 -12.38 -1.40
CA LEU A 7 0.66 -12.23 0.05
C LEU A 7 1.43 -10.97 0.47
N PHE A 8 2.58 -10.71 -0.17
CA PHE A 8 3.33 -9.49 0.08
C PHE A 8 2.49 -8.24 -0.24
N ALA A 9 1.85 -8.22 -1.41
CA ALA A 9 1.00 -7.10 -1.82
C ALA A 9 -0.13 -6.87 -0.81
N ASP A 10 -0.85 -7.92 -0.44
CA ASP A 10 -1.94 -7.83 0.52
C ASP A 10 -1.48 -7.28 1.87
N ARG A 11 -0.45 -7.87 2.44
CA ARG A 11 0.08 -7.47 3.76
C ARG A 11 0.61 -6.05 3.76
N THR A 12 1.33 -5.67 2.70
CA THR A 12 1.93 -4.34 2.59
C THR A 12 0.87 -3.26 2.42
N LEU A 13 -0.17 -3.52 1.64
CA LEU A 13 -1.26 -2.57 1.48
C LEU A 13 -2.11 -2.44 2.74
N ARG A 14 -2.36 -3.53 3.46
CA ARG A 14 -3.03 -3.47 4.77
C ARG A 14 -2.23 -2.61 5.75
N LEU A 15 -0.94 -2.83 5.83
CA LEU A 15 -0.04 -2.03 6.67
C LEU A 15 -0.09 -0.55 6.27
N THR A 16 -0.03 -0.26 4.97
CA THR A 16 -0.09 1.10 4.45
C THR A 16 -1.37 1.82 4.88
N LEU A 17 -2.51 1.15 4.73
CA LEU A 17 -3.79 1.73 5.14
C LEU A 17 -3.85 1.95 6.66
N GLU A 18 -3.32 1.03 7.45
CA GLU A 18 -3.25 1.19 8.91
C GLU A 18 -2.34 2.36 9.30
N VAL A 19 -1.22 2.56 8.61
CA VAL A 19 -0.33 3.70 8.83
C VAL A 19 -1.06 5.01 8.49
N LEU A 20 -1.76 5.06 7.36
CA LEU A 20 -2.53 6.22 6.96
C LEU A 20 -3.65 6.54 7.97
N ASP A 21 -4.16 5.54 8.66
CA ASP A 21 -5.20 5.68 9.67
C ASP A 21 -4.64 5.95 11.09
N HIS A 22 -3.36 6.22 11.20
CA HIS A 22 -2.68 6.47 12.48
C HIS A 22 -2.74 5.28 13.46
N ARG A 23 -2.90 4.06 12.93
CA ARG A 23 -3.01 2.84 13.74
C ARG A 23 -1.69 2.09 13.85
N ARG A 24 -0.72 2.43 12.99
CA ARG A 24 0.62 1.87 12.99
C ARG A 24 1.63 3.00 12.74
N PRO A 25 2.83 2.95 13.34
CA PRO A 25 3.85 3.95 13.06
C PRO A 25 4.40 3.80 11.64
N VAL A 26 4.69 4.94 11.01
CA VAL A 26 5.26 4.98 9.66
C VAL A 26 6.56 4.16 9.57
N ALA A 27 7.32 4.08 10.64
CA ALA A 27 8.57 3.32 10.67
C ALA A 27 8.39 1.85 10.29
N GLN A 28 7.23 1.25 10.54
CA GLN A 28 6.96 -0.14 10.15
C GLN A 28 6.89 -0.29 8.62
N LEU A 29 6.44 0.74 7.92
CA LEU A 29 6.39 0.72 6.46
C LEU A 29 7.79 0.85 5.84
N ALA A 30 8.75 1.44 6.55
CA ALA A 30 10.11 1.61 6.06
C ALA A 30 10.79 0.26 5.74
N ALA A 31 10.39 -0.82 6.40
CA ALA A 31 10.94 -2.14 6.15
C ALA A 31 10.55 -2.71 4.77
N VAL A 32 9.46 -2.24 4.18
CA VAL A 32 8.88 -2.83 2.97
C VAL A 32 8.60 -1.81 1.87
N ALA A 33 8.95 -0.55 2.05
CA ALA A 33 8.69 0.50 1.06
C ALA A 33 9.95 1.28 0.70
N GLU A 34 10.03 1.70 -0.55
CA GLU A 34 11.10 2.56 -1.01
C GLU A 34 10.98 3.97 -0.41
N PRO A 35 12.11 4.71 -0.30
CA PRO A 35 12.10 6.03 0.35
C PRO A 35 11.09 7.02 -0.21
N ALA A 36 10.86 7.02 -1.52
CA ALA A 36 9.89 7.94 -2.13
C ALA A 36 8.46 7.66 -1.67
N VAL A 37 8.09 6.38 -1.55
CA VAL A 37 6.78 5.98 -1.04
C VAL A 37 6.65 6.36 0.44
N LEU A 38 7.67 6.08 1.21
CA LEU A 38 7.70 6.39 2.64
C LEU A 38 7.53 7.89 2.88
N SER A 39 8.22 8.72 2.10
CA SER A 39 8.11 10.17 2.17
C SER A 39 6.69 10.65 1.85
N ALA A 40 6.09 10.11 0.79
CA ALA A 40 4.72 10.46 0.42
C ALA A 40 3.71 10.07 1.51
N VAL A 41 3.86 8.88 2.09
CA VAL A 41 2.99 8.42 3.17
C VAL A 41 3.16 9.30 4.42
N ARG A 42 4.40 9.67 4.77
CA ARG A 42 4.64 10.59 5.89
C ARG A 42 3.93 11.92 5.72
N THR A 43 3.93 12.45 4.50
CA THR A 43 3.23 13.70 4.20
C THR A 43 1.72 13.54 4.40
N LEU A 44 1.14 12.47 3.90
CA LEU A 44 -0.30 12.20 4.06
C LEU A 44 -0.69 12.04 5.52
N VAL A 45 0.13 11.33 6.29
CA VAL A 45 -0.12 11.11 7.73
C VAL A 45 -0.02 12.42 8.50
N ARG A 46 1.05 13.19 8.26
CA ARG A 46 1.32 14.43 8.98
C ARG A 46 0.22 15.46 8.76
N ALA A 47 -0.27 15.57 7.52
CA ALA A 47 -1.31 16.53 7.15
C ALA A 47 -2.73 15.95 7.26
N ASP A 48 -2.86 14.66 7.59
CA ASP A 48 -4.13 13.92 7.64
C ASP A 48 -4.93 14.03 6.34
N LEU A 49 -4.25 13.86 5.22
CA LEU A 49 -4.80 14.06 3.88
C LEU A 49 -5.17 12.76 3.15
N ALA A 50 -5.16 11.62 3.83
CA ALA A 50 -5.59 10.37 3.19
C ALA A 50 -7.07 10.49 2.78
N PRO A 51 -7.43 10.06 1.55
CA PRO A 51 -8.81 10.20 1.05
C PRO A 51 -9.82 9.57 2.00
N GLY A 52 -10.89 10.32 2.30
CA GLY A 52 -12.01 9.81 3.09
C GLY A 52 -11.72 9.50 4.55
N ARG A 53 -10.64 10.05 5.12
CA ARG A 53 -10.20 9.73 6.48
C ARG A 53 -11.30 9.85 7.55
N THR A 54 -12.18 10.84 7.40
CA THR A 54 -13.26 11.08 8.37
C THR A 54 -14.41 10.07 8.26
N LEU A 55 -14.44 9.25 7.22
CA LEU A 55 -15.53 8.30 6.98
C LEU A 55 -15.38 6.99 7.75
N GLY A 56 -14.25 6.76 8.37
CA GLY A 56 -13.98 5.54 9.14
C GLY A 56 -12.67 4.88 8.75
N ALA A 57 -12.33 3.81 9.46
CA ALA A 57 -11.12 3.05 9.18
C ALA A 57 -11.18 2.38 7.82
N ALA A 58 -10.05 2.36 7.11
CA ALA A 58 -9.94 1.68 5.83
C ALA A 58 -9.98 0.16 6.02
N VAL A 59 -10.77 -0.51 5.21
CA VAL A 59 -10.85 -1.97 5.16
C VAL A 59 -10.53 -2.40 3.74
N LEU A 60 -9.42 -3.10 3.56
CA LEU A 60 -9.00 -3.62 2.26
C LEU A 60 -9.97 -4.73 1.83
N THR A 61 -10.57 -4.57 0.65
CA THR A 61 -11.61 -5.50 0.16
C THR A 61 -11.16 -6.30 -1.06
N ARG A 62 -10.18 -5.80 -1.82
CA ARG A 62 -9.72 -6.47 -3.03
C ARG A 62 -8.30 -6.09 -3.35
N VAL A 63 -7.50 -7.08 -3.76
CA VAL A 63 -6.13 -6.88 -4.24
C VAL A 63 -5.94 -7.69 -5.51
N ASP A 64 -5.63 -7.03 -6.62
CA ASP A 64 -5.29 -7.65 -7.89
C ASP A 64 -3.85 -7.35 -8.24
N VAL A 65 -3.08 -8.38 -8.56
CA VAL A 65 -1.66 -8.27 -8.88
C VAL A 65 -1.42 -8.77 -10.30
N VAL A 66 -0.77 -7.95 -11.11
CA VAL A 66 -0.39 -8.31 -12.49
C VAL A 66 1.11 -8.16 -12.64
N MET A 67 1.79 -9.27 -12.94
CA MET A 67 3.23 -9.25 -13.17
C MET A 67 3.55 -8.47 -14.44
N VAL A 68 4.48 -7.53 -14.33
CA VAL A 68 5.06 -6.84 -15.49
C VAL A 68 6.23 -7.64 -16.04
N ASP A 69 7.08 -8.12 -15.15
CA ASP A 69 8.17 -9.04 -15.43
C ASP A 69 8.48 -9.84 -14.14
N ALA A 70 9.59 -10.56 -14.11
CA ALA A 70 9.94 -11.38 -12.95
C ALA A 70 10.25 -10.56 -11.69
N ALA A 71 10.52 -9.26 -11.84
CA ALA A 71 10.96 -8.40 -10.74
C ALA A 71 10.05 -7.20 -10.49
N ALA A 72 8.90 -7.12 -11.16
CA ALA A 72 7.97 -6.01 -11.00
C ALA A 72 6.53 -6.44 -11.20
N ALA A 73 5.62 -5.89 -10.44
CA ALA A 73 4.19 -6.11 -10.57
C ALA A 73 3.42 -4.81 -10.33
N GLU A 74 2.33 -4.65 -11.08
CA GLU A 74 1.34 -3.61 -10.85
C GLU A 74 0.25 -4.16 -9.93
N VAL A 75 -0.18 -3.36 -8.97
CA VAL A 75 -1.19 -3.74 -8.00
C VAL A 75 -2.33 -2.74 -8.05
N CYS A 76 -3.54 -3.26 -8.22
CA CYS A 76 -4.77 -2.48 -8.09
C CYS A 76 -5.54 -3.01 -6.90
N ALA A 77 -6.01 -2.14 -6.04
CA ALA A 77 -6.72 -2.55 -4.85
C ALA A 77 -7.93 -1.66 -4.60
N ALA A 78 -8.89 -2.22 -3.90
CA ALA A 78 -10.07 -1.51 -3.43
C ALA A 78 -10.14 -1.59 -1.91
N TYR A 79 -10.62 -0.52 -1.30
CA TYR A 79 -10.86 -0.50 0.14
C TYR A 79 -12.09 0.36 0.44
N ASP A 80 -12.70 0.10 1.58
CA ASP A 80 -13.89 0.80 2.04
C ASP A 80 -13.57 1.66 3.27
N ARG A 81 -14.24 2.81 3.36
CA ARG A 81 -14.31 3.61 4.58
C ARG A 81 -15.78 3.86 4.84
N GLY A 82 -16.33 3.23 5.89
CA GLY A 82 -17.78 3.24 6.10
C GLY A 82 -18.50 2.66 4.88
N SER A 83 -19.46 3.39 4.34
CA SER A 83 -20.22 2.98 3.16
C SER A 83 -19.60 3.42 1.84
N ARG A 84 -18.46 4.10 1.86
CA ARG A 84 -17.81 4.63 0.66
C ARG A 84 -16.71 3.69 0.17
N HIS A 85 -16.58 3.62 -1.14
CA HIS A 85 -15.60 2.77 -1.82
C HIS A 85 -14.47 3.61 -2.41
N PHE A 86 -13.24 3.15 -2.24
CA PHE A 86 -12.04 3.82 -2.72
C PHE A 86 -11.14 2.84 -3.46
N ALA A 87 -10.24 3.38 -4.27
CA ALA A 87 -9.26 2.59 -5.00
C ALA A 87 -7.85 3.11 -4.74
N LEU A 88 -6.89 2.21 -4.90
CA LEU A 88 -5.49 2.60 -4.94
C LEU A 88 -4.78 1.81 -6.02
N ALA A 89 -3.69 2.38 -6.52
CA ALA A 89 -2.77 1.71 -7.41
C ALA A 89 -1.38 1.71 -6.77
N ALA A 90 -0.66 0.64 -6.97
CA ALA A 90 0.68 0.50 -6.40
C ALA A 90 1.58 -0.28 -7.36
N ARG A 91 2.87 -0.14 -7.18
CA ARG A 91 3.85 -0.97 -7.83
C ARG A 91 4.73 -1.62 -6.78
N ILE A 92 5.02 -2.90 -6.97
CA ILE A 92 5.99 -3.61 -6.16
C ILE A 92 7.13 -4.07 -7.06
N THR A 93 8.36 -3.98 -6.55
CA THR A 93 9.55 -4.39 -7.26
C THR A 93 10.39 -5.29 -6.36
N ARG A 94 11.12 -6.20 -7.00
CA ARG A 94 11.93 -7.18 -6.28
C ARG A 94 13.40 -7.04 -6.65
N THR A 95 14.27 -7.06 -5.65
CA THR A 95 15.70 -7.15 -5.82
C THR A 95 16.23 -8.36 -5.04
N ARG A 96 17.43 -8.83 -5.40
CA ARG A 96 18.10 -9.91 -4.66
C ARG A 96 18.35 -9.54 -3.21
N ALA A 97 18.76 -8.30 -3.00
CA ALA A 97 19.16 -7.85 -1.66
C ALA A 97 17.99 -7.66 -0.71
N LYS A 98 16.84 -7.19 -1.24
CA LYS A 98 15.73 -6.71 -0.38
C LYS A 98 14.43 -7.47 -0.57
N GLY A 99 14.31 -8.36 -1.56
CA GLY A 99 13.05 -8.99 -1.91
C GLY A 99 12.05 -7.99 -2.47
N TRP A 100 10.78 -8.26 -2.30
CA TRP A 100 9.70 -7.36 -2.74
C TRP A 100 9.63 -6.11 -1.88
N ARG A 101 9.41 -4.96 -2.53
CA ARG A 101 9.23 -3.68 -1.86
C ARG A 101 8.18 -2.85 -2.59
N LEU A 102 7.45 -2.04 -1.84
CA LEU A 102 6.49 -1.10 -2.39
C LEU A 102 7.27 0.07 -3.00
N SER A 103 7.20 0.22 -4.32
CA SER A 103 7.99 1.19 -5.06
C SER A 103 7.18 2.36 -5.63
N ALA A 104 5.86 2.26 -5.68
CA ALA A 104 4.98 3.35 -6.04
C ALA A 104 3.63 3.16 -5.37
N LEU A 105 2.95 4.25 -5.05
CA LEU A 105 1.64 4.24 -4.41
C LEU A 105 0.85 5.45 -4.85
N ARG A 106 -0.40 5.22 -5.22
CA ARG A 106 -1.34 6.28 -5.56
C ARG A 106 -2.71 5.97 -5.01
N LEU A 107 -3.26 6.90 -4.24
CA LEU A 107 -4.59 6.80 -3.64
C LEU A 107 -5.56 7.69 -4.42
N PHE A 108 -6.76 7.17 -4.64
CA PHE A 108 -7.80 7.89 -5.35
C PHE A 108 -8.99 8.22 -4.45
#